data_05f9e333009851c568cbe505b652ed41
#
_entry.id   05f9e333009851c568cbe505b652ed41
#
_cell.length_a   1.000
_cell.length_b   1.000
_cell.length_c   1.000
_cell.angle_alpha   90.00
_cell.angle_beta   90.00
_cell.angle_gamma   90.00
#
_symmetry.space_group_name_H-M   'P 1'
#
loop_
_entity.id
_entity.type
_entity.pdbx_description
1 polymer ?
#
loop_
_entity_poly.entity_id
_entity_poly.type
_entity_poly.pdbx_seq_one_letter_code
_entity_poly.pdbx_strand_id
1 'polypeptide(L)'
;MKFNDNIADDEWEWYIGQIFSRLIKNVHKSNIKNLVEIAPGFRYKIAYALKDLGFQGNLYVIDTNTEVLEYINEKYNSILPNAKIICINKSFEKAFEDIPNEFDLLLSNHCIDDMIIAEYMQNYYNKNLNNENFRDMLTQAWVELGKEPTKINEISSKVFSIFKNFFLNKRISTIIMSQYK
;
A
#
# COMPACT_ATOMS: atom_id res chain seq x y z
N MET A 1 0.05 1.90 -25.15
CA MET A 1 1.16 2.82 -24.90
C MET A 1 2.38 1.98 -24.58
N LYS A 2 3.40 1.94 -25.44
CA LYS A 2 4.66 1.24 -25.10
C LYS A 2 5.42 2.16 -24.14
N PHE A 3 5.59 1.75 -22.91
CA PHE A 3 6.49 2.43 -21.98
C PHE A 3 7.92 2.21 -22.46
N ASN A 4 8.68 3.28 -22.48
CA ASN A 4 10.07 3.25 -22.87
C ASN A 4 10.85 2.57 -21.73
N ASP A 5 11.45 1.41 -21.97
CA ASP A 5 12.19 0.61 -20.98
C ASP A 5 13.45 1.30 -20.40
N ASN A 6 13.65 2.59 -20.70
CA ASN A 6 14.81 3.39 -20.31
C ASN A 6 14.51 4.50 -19.27
N ILE A 7 13.32 4.52 -18.66
CA ILE A 7 13.07 5.47 -17.58
C ILE A 7 13.71 4.91 -16.31
N ALA A 8 14.65 5.67 -15.71
CA ALA A 8 15.24 5.30 -14.42
C ALA A 8 14.14 5.14 -13.37
N ASP A 9 14.29 4.19 -12.44
CA ASP A 9 13.27 3.90 -11.41
C ASP A 9 12.85 5.16 -10.64
N ASP A 10 13.79 6.05 -10.30
CA ASP A 10 13.52 7.32 -9.63
C ASP A 10 12.65 8.29 -10.46
N GLU A 11 12.85 8.37 -11.78
CA GLU A 11 12.04 9.20 -12.67
C GLU A 11 10.60 8.68 -12.76
N TRP A 12 10.43 7.35 -12.79
CA TRP A 12 9.12 6.72 -12.79
C TRP A 12 8.38 6.98 -11.47
N GLU A 13 9.03 6.79 -10.33
CA GLU A 13 8.47 7.07 -9.01
C GLU A 13 8.07 8.55 -8.88
N TRP A 14 8.92 9.45 -9.35
CA TRP A 14 8.61 10.89 -9.40
C TRP A 14 7.40 11.18 -10.28
N TYR A 15 7.35 10.64 -11.50
CA TYR A 15 6.24 10.88 -12.42
C TYR A 15 4.90 10.42 -11.85
N ILE A 16 4.84 9.23 -11.30
CA ILE A 16 3.63 8.70 -10.64
C ILE A 16 3.31 9.52 -9.40
N GLY A 17 4.32 9.95 -8.65
CA GLY A 17 4.17 10.86 -7.51
C GLY A 17 3.46 12.16 -7.89
N GLN A 18 3.75 12.75 -9.07
CA GLN A 18 3.05 13.94 -9.55
C GLN A 18 1.56 13.70 -9.81
N ILE A 19 1.19 12.49 -10.27
CA ILE A 19 -0.21 12.10 -10.45
C ILE A 19 -0.91 12.06 -9.09
N PHE A 20 -0.32 11.38 -8.10
CA PHE A 20 -0.86 11.33 -6.74
C PHE A 20 -0.96 12.71 -6.08
N SER A 21 0.05 13.56 -6.26
CA SER A 21 0.00 14.95 -5.76
C SER A 21 -1.22 15.70 -6.30
N ARG A 22 -1.48 15.62 -7.61
CA ARG A 22 -2.65 16.25 -8.22
C ARG A 22 -3.97 15.67 -7.71
N LEU A 23 -4.04 14.34 -7.55
CA LEU A 23 -5.22 13.70 -6.96
C LEU A 23 -5.48 14.21 -5.54
N ILE A 24 -4.46 14.21 -4.70
CA ILE A 24 -4.57 14.70 -3.32
C ILE A 24 -5.03 16.16 -3.29
N LYS A 25 -4.42 17.05 -4.08
CA LYS A 25 -4.81 18.45 -4.17
C LYS A 25 -6.28 18.65 -4.57
N ASN A 26 -6.81 17.76 -5.40
CA ASN A 26 -8.18 17.86 -5.87
C ASN A 26 -9.22 17.40 -4.84
N VAL A 27 -8.90 16.38 -4.04
CA VAL A 27 -9.87 15.75 -3.12
C VAL A 27 -9.68 16.17 -1.68
N HIS A 28 -8.48 16.60 -1.29
CA HIS A 28 -8.14 17.02 0.07
C HIS A 28 -7.62 18.46 0.06
N LYS A 29 -8.40 19.40 0.61
CA LYS A 29 -8.10 20.84 0.54
C LYS A 29 -7.53 21.42 1.83
N SER A 30 -7.44 20.64 2.88
CA SER A 30 -6.85 21.03 4.16
C SER A 30 -5.38 20.63 4.26
N ASN A 31 -4.67 21.16 5.25
CA ASN A 31 -3.30 20.72 5.52
C ASN A 31 -3.30 19.30 6.09
N ILE A 32 -2.53 18.40 5.50
CA ILE A 32 -2.38 17.00 5.94
C ILE A 32 -1.40 16.95 7.10
N LYS A 33 -1.85 16.48 8.27
CA LYS A 33 -1.03 16.30 9.47
C LYS A 33 -0.68 14.84 9.71
N ASN A 34 -1.65 13.97 9.54
CA ASN A 34 -1.49 12.52 9.73
C ASN A 34 -1.95 11.78 8.47
N LEU A 35 -1.07 10.98 7.92
CA LEU A 35 -1.32 10.18 6.74
C LEU A 35 -0.98 8.72 7.04
N VAL A 36 -1.82 7.81 6.54
CA VAL A 36 -1.57 6.36 6.59
C VAL A 36 -1.38 5.84 5.18
N GLU A 37 -0.30 5.12 4.95
CA GLU A 37 -0.04 4.39 3.71
C GLU A 37 0.00 2.89 3.99
N ILE A 38 -0.74 2.13 3.17
CA ILE A 38 -0.88 0.67 3.32
C ILE A 38 -0.16 -0.03 2.18
N ALA A 39 0.72 -0.98 2.52
CA ALA A 39 1.41 -1.88 1.63
C ALA A 39 2.09 -1.16 0.43
N PRO A 40 3.05 -0.25 0.69
CA PRO A 40 3.76 0.45 -0.36
C PRO A 40 4.59 -0.49 -1.25
N GLY A 41 4.98 -1.67 -0.75
CA GLY A 41 6.02 -2.48 -1.36
C GLY A 41 7.33 -1.69 -1.47
N PHE A 42 8.18 -2.03 -2.44
CA PHE A 42 9.42 -1.29 -2.72
C PHE A 42 9.17 -0.01 -3.57
N ARG A 43 7.99 0.63 -3.44
CA ARG A 43 7.60 1.79 -4.25
C ARG A 43 7.43 3.04 -3.38
N TYR A 44 8.17 4.10 -3.69
CA TYR A 44 8.22 5.34 -2.92
C TYR A 44 7.64 6.57 -3.64
N LYS A 45 6.79 6.35 -4.65
CA LYS A 45 6.07 7.40 -5.39
C LYS A 45 5.27 8.35 -4.50
N ILE A 46 4.73 7.85 -3.39
CA ILE A 46 3.97 8.67 -2.43
C ILE A 46 4.88 9.70 -1.74
N ALA A 47 6.15 9.37 -1.47
CA ALA A 47 7.10 10.35 -0.95
C ALA A 47 7.27 11.56 -1.89
N TYR A 48 7.37 11.34 -3.19
CA TYR A 48 7.41 12.44 -4.17
C TYR A 48 6.11 13.24 -4.24
N ALA A 49 4.96 12.58 -4.12
CA ALA A 49 3.68 13.27 -4.02
C ALA A 49 3.62 14.19 -2.80
N LEU A 50 4.04 13.67 -1.65
CA LEU A 50 4.04 14.41 -0.39
C LEU A 50 5.07 15.54 -0.37
N LYS A 51 6.23 15.36 -1.01
CA LYS A 51 7.22 16.41 -1.21
C LYS A 51 6.64 17.59 -2.01
N ASP A 52 5.95 17.31 -3.10
CA ASP A 52 5.30 18.33 -3.92
C ASP A 52 4.16 19.06 -3.18
N LEU A 53 3.56 18.41 -2.18
CA LEU A 53 2.57 19.01 -1.27
C LEU A 53 3.20 19.79 -0.10
N GLY A 54 4.51 19.75 0.07
CA GLY A 54 5.19 20.36 1.21
C GLY A 54 4.85 19.71 2.56
N PHE A 55 4.58 18.38 2.54
CA PHE A 55 4.17 17.63 3.73
C PHE A 55 5.24 17.61 4.81
N GLN A 56 4.83 17.92 6.06
CA GLN A 56 5.69 17.95 7.25
C GLN A 56 5.04 17.22 8.44
N GLY A 57 4.02 16.41 8.19
CA GLY A 57 3.26 15.70 9.21
C GLY A 57 3.83 14.33 9.58
N ASN A 58 2.98 13.51 10.17
CA ASN A 58 3.27 12.12 10.50
C ASN A 58 2.80 11.21 9.37
N LEU A 59 3.69 10.37 8.85
CA LEU A 59 3.39 9.35 7.86
C LEU A 59 3.53 7.97 8.50
N TYR A 60 2.42 7.28 8.66
CA TYR A 60 2.35 5.90 9.15
C TYR A 60 2.38 4.96 7.95
N VAL A 61 3.42 4.15 7.86
CA VAL A 61 3.61 3.18 6.77
C VAL A 61 3.44 1.77 7.31
N ILE A 62 2.46 1.05 6.77
CA ILE A 62 2.09 -0.29 7.24
C ILE A 62 2.48 -1.31 6.17
N ASP A 63 3.33 -2.25 6.52
CA ASP A 63 3.67 -3.40 5.68
C ASP A 63 4.04 -4.60 6.57
N THR A 64 3.84 -5.82 6.06
CA THR A 64 4.23 -7.06 6.75
C THR A 64 5.68 -7.45 6.49
N ASN A 65 6.31 -6.87 5.47
CA ASN A 65 7.68 -7.17 5.10
C ASN A 65 8.65 -6.16 5.70
N THR A 66 9.54 -6.64 6.58
CA THR A 66 10.54 -5.82 7.27
C THR A 66 11.52 -5.17 6.29
N GLU A 67 11.97 -5.90 5.25
CA GLU A 67 12.91 -5.37 4.24
C GLU A 67 12.30 -4.21 3.45
N VAL A 68 11.00 -4.32 3.13
CA VAL A 68 10.23 -3.22 2.51
C VAL A 68 10.23 -2.00 3.42
N LEU A 69 9.91 -2.17 4.70
CA LEU A 69 9.85 -1.04 5.64
C LEU A 69 11.21 -0.36 5.86
N GLU A 70 12.28 -1.12 5.94
CA GLU A 70 13.64 -0.58 6.03
C GLU A 70 13.99 0.26 4.79
N TYR A 71 13.75 -0.30 3.60
CA TYR A 71 13.98 0.40 2.34
C TYR A 71 13.13 1.67 2.20
N ILE A 72 11.83 1.57 2.48
CA ILE A 72 10.89 2.70 2.41
C ILE A 72 11.26 3.77 3.43
N ASN A 73 11.61 3.38 4.65
CA ASN A 73 12.03 4.32 5.68
C ASN A 73 13.24 5.15 5.24
N GLU A 74 14.26 4.51 4.65
CA GLU A 74 15.43 5.21 4.11
C GLU A 74 15.04 6.20 3.00
N LYS A 75 14.28 5.71 2.00
CA LYS A 75 13.83 6.54 0.87
C LYS A 75 12.97 7.71 1.32
N TYR A 76 12.00 7.47 2.21
CA TYR A 76 11.09 8.51 2.67
C TYR A 76 11.81 9.57 3.52
N ASN A 77 12.69 9.19 4.43
CA ASN A 77 13.49 10.16 5.19
C ASN A 77 14.39 11.01 4.28
N SER A 78 14.94 10.43 3.22
CA SER A 78 15.75 11.17 2.23
C SER A 78 14.91 12.18 1.43
N ILE A 79 13.68 11.82 1.05
CA ILE A 79 12.80 12.67 0.20
C ILE A 79 12.01 13.68 1.03
N LEU A 80 11.63 13.32 2.27
CA LEU A 80 10.77 14.07 3.18
C LEU A 80 11.49 14.38 4.51
N PRO A 81 12.58 15.14 4.51
CA PRO A 81 13.43 15.33 5.71
C PRO A 81 12.71 16.04 6.86
N ASN A 82 11.59 16.70 6.61
CA ASN A 82 10.80 17.41 7.62
C ASN A 82 9.54 16.66 8.08
N ALA A 83 9.28 15.47 7.54
CA ALA A 83 8.19 14.63 7.97
C ALA A 83 8.65 13.58 8.99
N LYS A 84 7.74 13.12 9.84
CA LYS A 84 8.01 11.98 10.73
C LYS A 84 7.50 10.70 10.10
N ILE A 85 8.41 9.80 9.74
CA ILE A 85 8.08 8.49 9.18
C ILE A 85 7.96 7.48 10.32
N ILE A 86 6.85 6.74 10.36
CA ILE A 86 6.52 5.75 11.39
C ILE A 86 6.18 4.44 10.70
N CYS A 87 7.16 3.53 10.65
CA CYS A 87 7.00 2.21 10.05
C CYS A 87 6.35 1.23 11.04
N ILE A 88 5.32 0.52 10.60
CA ILE A 88 4.56 -0.44 11.40
C ILE A 88 4.64 -1.80 10.71
N ASN A 89 5.43 -2.73 11.27
CA ASN A 89 5.60 -4.08 10.75
C ASN A 89 4.49 -5.00 11.27
N LYS A 90 3.32 -4.86 10.70
CA LYS A 90 2.12 -5.65 11.04
C LYS A 90 1.23 -5.80 9.81
N SER A 91 0.34 -6.80 9.83
CA SER A 91 -0.78 -6.81 8.90
C SER A 91 -1.68 -5.59 9.15
N PHE A 92 -2.35 -5.11 8.11
CA PHE A 92 -3.22 -3.94 8.21
C PHE A 92 -4.23 -4.05 9.36
N GLU A 93 -4.87 -5.22 9.53
CA GLU A 93 -5.80 -5.50 10.61
C GLU A 93 -5.17 -5.32 12.01
N LYS A 94 -3.93 -5.80 12.20
CA LYS A 94 -3.22 -5.71 13.48
C LYS A 94 -2.62 -4.33 13.77
N ALA A 95 -2.47 -3.50 12.75
CA ALA A 95 -1.92 -2.16 12.87
C ALA A 95 -2.94 -1.13 13.39
N PHE A 96 -4.21 -1.49 13.56
CA PHE A 96 -5.28 -0.55 13.94
C PHE A 96 -5.01 0.20 15.25
N GLU A 97 -4.35 -0.44 16.20
CA GLU A 97 -4.04 0.16 17.50
C GLU A 97 -2.81 1.08 17.46
N ASP A 98 -1.94 0.90 16.46
CA ASP A 98 -0.67 1.64 16.34
C ASP A 98 -0.84 2.97 15.57
N ILE A 99 -1.98 3.20 14.95
CA ILE A 99 -2.28 4.41 14.19
C ILE A 99 -3.31 5.29 14.89
N PRO A 100 -3.30 6.62 14.68
CA PRO A 100 -4.28 7.51 15.30
C PRO A 100 -5.72 7.12 15.00
N ASN A 101 -6.64 7.46 15.92
CA ASN A 101 -8.08 7.30 15.67
C ASN A 101 -8.62 8.27 14.62
N GLU A 102 -7.92 9.39 14.42
CA GLU A 102 -8.25 10.40 13.40
C GLU A 102 -7.02 10.69 12.56
N PHE A 103 -7.17 10.65 11.24
CA PHE A 103 -6.14 11.05 10.31
C PHE A 103 -6.74 11.60 9.01
N ASP A 104 -5.95 12.40 8.30
CA ASP A 104 -6.42 13.21 7.19
C ASP A 104 -6.55 12.40 5.92
N LEU A 105 -5.62 11.47 5.67
CA LEU A 105 -5.52 10.78 4.40
C LEU A 105 -5.08 9.33 4.57
N LEU A 106 -5.80 8.42 3.91
CA LEU A 106 -5.41 7.05 3.68
C LEU A 106 -4.97 6.91 2.22
N LEU A 107 -3.79 6.39 2.01
CA LEU A 107 -3.28 6.05 0.69
C LEU A 107 -3.01 4.55 0.59
N SER A 108 -3.40 3.98 -0.53
CA SER A 108 -3.02 2.63 -0.90
C SER A 108 -2.97 2.48 -2.41
N ASN A 109 -1.96 1.76 -2.88
CA ASN A 109 -1.81 1.47 -4.29
C ASN A 109 -1.61 -0.03 -4.48
N HIS A 110 -2.64 -0.70 -5.04
CA HIS A 110 -2.66 -2.14 -5.31
C HIS A 110 -2.62 -3.07 -4.08
N CYS A 111 -3.09 -2.63 -2.91
CA CYS A 111 -3.02 -3.45 -1.72
C CYS A 111 -4.13 -4.50 -1.61
N ILE A 112 -5.29 -4.31 -2.25
CA ILE A 112 -6.43 -5.24 -2.10
C ILE A 112 -6.14 -6.58 -2.77
N ASP A 113 -5.62 -6.56 -3.99
CA ASP A 113 -5.19 -7.76 -4.71
C ASP A 113 -4.05 -8.48 -3.99
N ASP A 114 -3.06 -7.74 -3.49
CA ASP A 114 -1.97 -8.31 -2.68
C ASP A 114 -2.50 -8.96 -1.38
N MET A 115 -3.49 -8.35 -0.71
CA MET A 115 -4.13 -8.94 0.47
C MET A 115 -4.95 -10.19 0.11
N ILE A 116 -5.65 -10.20 -1.02
CA ILE A 116 -6.42 -11.36 -1.47
C ILE A 116 -5.48 -12.54 -1.76
N ILE A 117 -4.40 -12.32 -2.49
CA ILE A 117 -3.47 -13.40 -2.82
C ILE A 117 -2.68 -13.88 -1.60
N ALA A 118 -2.30 -12.97 -0.69
CA ALA A 118 -1.64 -13.33 0.55
C ALA A 118 -2.53 -14.22 1.43
N GLU A 119 -3.81 -13.89 1.57
CA GLU A 119 -4.80 -14.68 2.30
C GLU A 119 -5.00 -16.06 1.64
N TYR A 120 -5.05 -16.11 0.30
CA TYR A 120 -5.11 -17.37 -0.43
C TYR A 120 -3.87 -18.23 -0.20
N MET A 121 -2.70 -17.66 -0.34
CA MET A 121 -1.44 -18.39 -0.16
C MET A 121 -1.29 -18.92 1.26
N GLN A 122 -1.67 -18.15 2.26
CA GLN A 122 -1.55 -18.55 3.65
C GLN A 122 -2.49 -19.70 4.03
N ASN A 123 -3.72 -19.73 3.50
CA ASN A 123 -4.75 -20.64 4.00
C ASN A 123 -5.08 -21.79 3.05
N TYR A 124 -4.78 -21.66 1.76
CA TYR A 124 -5.23 -22.61 0.73
C TYR A 124 -4.13 -23.11 -0.20
N TYR A 125 -3.01 -22.38 -0.30
CA TYR A 125 -1.93 -22.72 -1.22
C TYR A 125 -0.94 -23.68 -0.57
N ASN A 126 -1.10 -24.98 -0.84
CA ASN A 126 -0.40 -26.07 -0.13
C ASN A 126 0.80 -26.61 -0.93
N LYS A 127 1.64 -25.76 -1.52
CA LYS A 127 2.87 -26.19 -2.18
C LYS A 127 4.07 -26.05 -1.24
N ASN A 128 4.87 -27.12 -1.16
CA ASN A 128 6.15 -27.12 -0.45
C ASN A 128 7.07 -26.03 -1.03
N LEU A 129 7.41 -25.05 -0.22
CA LEU A 129 8.19 -23.85 -0.53
C LEU A 129 9.67 -24.12 -0.87
N ASN A 130 10.07 -25.37 -1.07
CA ASN A 130 11.45 -25.80 -1.19
C ASN A 130 11.99 -25.64 -2.61
N ASN A 131 12.32 -24.44 -3.06
CA ASN A 131 13.11 -24.08 -4.25
C ASN A 131 12.41 -23.31 -5.39
N GLU A 132 11.20 -22.82 -5.25
CA GLU A 132 10.60 -21.97 -6.29
C GLU A 132 10.88 -20.48 -5.99
N ASN A 133 11.12 -19.70 -7.06
CA ASN A 133 11.21 -18.25 -6.96
C ASN A 133 9.83 -17.71 -6.48
N PHE A 134 9.82 -16.86 -5.46
CA PHE A 134 8.59 -16.28 -4.89
C PHE A 134 7.66 -15.67 -5.95
N ARG A 135 8.22 -15.05 -6.99
CA ARG A 135 7.45 -14.47 -8.10
C ARG A 135 6.69 -15.53 -8.91
N ASP A 136 7.31 -16.68 -9.13
CA ASP A 136 6.69 -17.78 -9.87
C ASP A 136 5.57 -18.42 -9.04
N MET A 137 5.78 -18.58 -7.74
CA MET A 137 4.74 -19.04 -6.81
C MET A 137 3.54 -18.10 -6.78
N LEU A 138 3.79 -16.79 -6.69
CA LEU A 138 2.74 -15.77 -6.70
C LEU A 138 1.91 -15.84 -8.00
N THR A 139 2.60 -15.96 -9.14
CA THR A 139 1.95 -16.10 -10.45
C THR A 139 1.09 -17.36 -10.53
N GLN A 140 1.61 -18.49 -10.04
CA GLN A 140 0.87 -19.75 -10.02
C GLN A 140 -0.35 -19.69 -9.08
N ALA A 141 -0.17 -19.08 -7.89
CA ALA A 141 -1.27 -18.89 -6.95
C ALA A 141 -2.41 -18.05 -7.55
N TRP A 142 -2.09 -16.98 -8.29
CA TRP A 142 -3.09 -16.21 -9.04
C TRP A 142 -3.80 -17.02 -10.13
N VAL A 143 -3.06 -17.84 -10.88
CA VAL A 143 -3.64 -18.72 -11.91
C VAL A 143 -4.56 -19.77 -11.28
N GLU A 144 -4.19 -20.33 -10.14
CA GLU A 144 -5.03 -21.33 -9.44
C GLU A 144 -6.27 -20.66 -8.83
N LEU A 145 -6.09 -19.55 -8.11
CA LEU A 145 -7.22 -18.81 -7.54
C LEU A 145 -8.21 -18.35 -8.62
N GLY A 146 -7.71 -17.93 -9.79
CA GLY A 146 -8.56 -17.51 -10.92
C GLY A 146 -9.50 -18.61 -11.44
N LYS A 147 -9.24 -19.88 -11.15
CA LYS A 147 -10.10 -21.03 -11.50
C LYS A 147 -11.20 -21.29 -10.46
N GLU A 148 -11.16 -20.60 -9.32
CA GLU A 148 -12.05 -20.81 -8.17
C GLU A 148 -12.87 -19.55 -7.83
N PRO A 149 -13.85 -19.15 -8.65
CA PRO A 149 -14.62 -17.89 -8.44
C PRO A 149 -15.28 -17.80 -7.06
N THR A 150 -15.76 -18.93 -6.52
CA THR A 150 -16.36 -18.98 -5.18
C THR A 150 -15.32 -18.64 -4.10
N LYS A 151 -14.11 -19.14 -4.26
CA LYS A 151 -13.00 -18.87 -3.34
C LYS A 151 -12.55 -17.41 -3.41
N ILE A 152 -12.48 -16.83 -4.62
CA ILE A 152 -12.21 -15.39 -4.80
C ILE A 152 -13.23 -14.56 -4.03
N ASN A 153 -14.52 -14.86 -4.17
CA ASN A 153 -15.58 -14.14 -3.49
C ASN A 153 -15.50 -14.27 -1.96
N GLU A 154 -15.21 -15.46 -1.45
CA GLU A 154 -15.00 -15.70 -0.02
C GLU A 154 -13.85 -14.85 0.53
N ILE A 155 -12.67 -14.93 -0.09
CA ILE A 155 -11.47 -14.22 0.34
C ILE A 155 -11.65 -12.70 0.19
N SER A 156 -12.21 -12.24 -0.93
CA SER A 156 -12.50 -10.82 -1.14
C SER A 156 -13.44 -10.28 -0.08
N SER A 157 -14.48 -11.03 0.27
CA SER A 157 -15.43 -10.64 1.32
C SER A 157 -14.74 -10.49 2.68
N LYS A 158 -13.79 -11.37 2.99
CA LYS A 158 -12.96 -11.27 4.20
C LYS A 158 -12.09 -10.01 4.18
N VAL A 159 -11.37 -9.77 3.08
CA VAL A 159 -10.50 -8.59 2.92
C VAL A 159 -11.32 -7.30 3.01
N PHE A 160 -12.46 -7.22 2.32
CA PHE A 160 -13.35 -6.05 2.41
C PHE A 160 -13.94 -5.85 3.80
N SER A 161 -14.15 -6.92 4.57
CA SER A 161 -14.60 -6.80 5.96
C SER A 161 -13.56 -6.14 6.86
N ILE A 162 -12.26 -6.38 6.62
CA ILE A 162 -11.16 -5.70 7.33
C ILE A 162 -11.23 -4.19 7.05
N PHE A 163 -11.35 -3.78 5.79
CA PHE A 163 -11.50 -2.36 5.42
C PHE A 163 -12.77 -1.75 6.01
N LYS A 164 -13.90 -2.45 5.94
CA LYS A 164 -15.17 -1.99 6.53
C LYS A 164 -15.01 -1.72 8.02
N ASN A 165 -14.42 -2.67 8.76
CA ASN A 165 -14.19 -2.51 10.20
C ASN A 165 -13.26 -1.33 10.49
N PHE A 166 -12.21 -1.16 9.67
CA PHE A 166 -11.30 -0.04 9.78
C PHE A 166 -12.03 1.30 9.60
N PHE A 167 -12.83 1.45 8.55
CA PHE A 167 -13.58 2.68 8.28
C PHE A 167 -14.68 2.98 9.30
N LEU A 168 -15.21 1.96 9.97
CA LEU A 168 -16.18 2.16 11.05
C LEU A 168 -15.53 2.62 12.37
N ASN A 169 -14.26 2.28 12.60
CA ASN A 169 -13.55 2.53 13.85
C ASN A 169 -12.54 3.69 13.79
N LYS A 170 -12.25 4.20 12.61
CA LYS A 170 -11.31 5.32 12.41
C LYS A 170 -12.01 6.48 11.72
N ARG A 171 -11.66 7.70 12.10
CA ARG A 171 -12.12 8.92 11.43
C ARG A 171 -11.12 9.32 10.36
N ILE A 172 -11.52 9.19 9.11
CA ILE A 172 -10.67 9.44 7.94
C ILE A 172 -11.31 10.51 7.09
N SER A 173 -10.58 11.59 6.83
CA SER A 173 -11.11 12.69 6.01
C SER A 173 -11.15 12.34 4.53
N THR A 174 -10.13 11.63 4.04
CA THR A 174 -9.98 11.30 2.62
C THR A 174 -9.33 9.93 2.44
N ILE A 175 -9.82 9.18 1.45
CA ILE A 175 -9.27 7.87 1.08
C ILE A 175 -8.94 7.89 -0.41
N ILE A 176 -7.72 7.52 -0.77
CA ILE A 176 -7.29 7.31 -2.15
C ILE A 176 -6.73 5.89 -2.26
N MET A 177 -7.42 5.06 -3.01
CA MET A 177 -7.00 3.70 -3.29
C MET A 177 -6.99 3.47 -4.80
N SER A 178 -5.91 2.92 -5.33
CA SER A 178 -5.82 2.53 -6.73
C SER A 178 -5.68 1.02 -6.86
N GLN A 179 -6.25 0.48 -7.92
CA GLN A 179 -6.18 -0.94 -8.26
C GLN A 179 -5.91 -1.09 -9.77
N TYR A 180 -5.34 -2.21 -10.17
CA TYR A 180 -5.29 -2.59 -11.57
C TYR A 180 -6.70 -2.92 -12.09
N LYS A 181 -6.93 -2.67 -13.37
CA LYS A 181 -8.12 -3.16 -14.07
C LYS A 181 -7.83 -4.53 -14.67
#